data_8546ce99d6e18084860bdbe16503aa78
#
_entry.id   8546ce99d6e18084860bdbe16503aa78
#
_cell.length_a   1.000
_cell.length_b   1.000
_cell.length_c   1.000
_cell.angle_alpha   90.00
_cell.angle_beta   90.00
_cell.angle_gamma   90.00
#
_symmetry.space_group_name_H-M   'P 1'
#
loop_
_entity.id
_entity.type
_entity.pdbx_description
1 polymer ?
#
loop_
_entity_poly.entity_id
_entity_poly.type
_entity_poly.pdbx_seq_one_letter_code
_entity_poly.pdbx_strand_id
1 'polypeptide(L)'
;MTVWRLLDTPPMTAAENMALDETLVELKGKGETPDTIHFLQFSPRCVLVGYHQSVEEEVRVDYCMANNIEINRRNTGGGALFFDENQLGWEVISSKSFFDVKLPNLRLFKRLCAPVVEALRILGVESDFRPRNDIEVNGRKISGTGGTDSDDAFLFQGTMLVDFDVDTMLRSLRIPVEKLKAKEIDSVKERVTCLNWELGHTPSLSEIKDAVAGGFEKELGITLEPGGLAESEKDLFREKLDYYRSSEWIYHVNPRYQKKEVVQSAYKADSGLVRFTMAINKAQKRIKDIFITGDFLSFPSRALFDMESALRGLRLDRGLIHGIIREYFENKLITIPGMGFEDFLKPVDQILQKIAISEYDIPIEHCNKISVTNGTFEEILKDEPSLLLLPYCSKLTTCELRYKKGCRACGKCTIGTAWEMGRKKKMKTVCIVSFEDLWEELLKMKARGVTSYIGCCCQPFFTKHVDDFEKAGLPGILLDIDSTTCYELDQAKDAYAGTFSSQTEVNLDLLNTVLNTDVRRSR
;
A
#
# COMPACT_ATOMS: atom_id res chain seq x y z
N MET A 1 6.80 17.27 -37.98
CA MET A 1 6.45 16.86 -36.62
C MET A 1 5.47 15.71 -36.71
N THR A 2 5.54 14.74 -35.81
CA THR A 2 4.59 13.63 -35.76
C THR A 2 3.25 14.15 -35.22
N VAL A 3 2.15 13.82 -35.91
CA VAL A 3 0.81 14.24 -35.49
C VAL A 3 0.22 13.17 -34.56
N TRP A 4 -0.30 13.60 -33.43
CA TRP A 4 -1.00 12.79 -32.45
C TRP A 4 -2.44 13.28 -32.30
N ARG A 5 -3.33 12.38 -31.92
CA ARG A 5 -4.71 12.74 -31.59
C ARG A 5 -4.80 13.37 -30.20
N LEU A 6 -5.50 14.49 -30.07
CA LEU A 6 -6.00 15.00 -28.81
C LEU A 6 -7.45 14.56 -28.65
N LEU A 7 -7.67 13.65 -27.71
CA LEU A 7 -9.00 13.14 -27.36
C LEU A 7 -9.45 13.80 -26.06
N ASP A 8 -10.51 14.59 -26.12
CA ASP A 8 -11.13 15.22 -24.95
C ASP A 8 -12.55 14.64 -24.78
N THR A 9 -12.72 13.77 -23.79
CA THR A 9 -14.01 13.14 -23.52
C THR A 9 -14.83 13.95 -22.51
N PRO A 10 -16.18 13.93 -22.60
CA PRO A 10 -17.02 14.48 -21.56
C PRO A 10 -16.80 13.72 -20.23
N PRO A 11 -17.21 14.29 -19.09
CA PRO A 11 -17.18 13.56 -17.83
C PRO A 11 -17.94 12.23 -17.93
N MET A 12 -17.31 11.13 -17.52
CA MET A 12 -17.83 9.76 -17.60
C MET A 12 -17.75 9.09 -16.24
N THR A 13 -18.48 7.98 -16.07
CA THR A 13 -18.37 7.11 -14.90
C THR A 13 -16.98 6.48 -14.82
N ALA A 14 -16.61 5.99 -13.65
CA ALA A 14 -15.34 5.29 -13.48
C ALA A 14 -15.26 4.04 -14.38
N ALA A 15 -16.34 3.28 -14.49
CA ALA A 15 -16.40 2.11 -15.38
C ALA A 15 -16.20 2.48 -16.85
N GLU A 16 -16.78 3.58 -17.31
CA GLU A 16 -16.64 4.06 -18.69
C GLU A 16 -15.20 4.52 -18.99
N ASN A 17 -14.60 5.30 -18.10
CA ASN A 17 -13.20 5.71 -18.28
C ASN A 17 -12.27 4.49 -18.33
N MET A 18 -12.40 3.53 -17.41
CA MET A 18 -11.55 2.34 -17.39
C MET A 18 -11.76 1.41 -18.60
N ALA A 19 -12.99 1.29 -19.09
CA ALA A 19 -13.28 0.55 -20.32
C ALA A 19 -12.66 1.23 -21.55
N LEU A 20 -12.66 2.56 -21.59
CA LEU A 20 -12.05 3.33 -22.67
C LEU A 20 -10.52 3.22 -22.64
N ASP A 21 -9.89 3.32 -21.48
CA ASP A 21 -8.44 3.13 -21.31
C ASP A 21 -7.98 1.81 -21.91
N GLU A 22 -8.66 0.71 -21.56
CA GLU A 22 -8.33 -0.63 -22.07
C GLU A 22 -8.58 -0.72 -23.57
N THR A 23 -9.66 -0.11 -24.06
CA THR A 23 -9.97 -0.06 -25.50
C THR A 23 -8.86 0.62 -26.28
N LEU A 24 -8.44 1.80 -25.83
CA LEU A 24 -7.43 2.60 -26.52
C LEU A 24 -6.07 1.92 -26.53
N VAL A 25 -5.64 1.33 -25.40
CA VAL A 25 -4.32 0.67 -25.33
C VAL A 25 -4.30 -0.64 -26.13
N GLU A 26 -5.39 -1.41 -26.12
CA GLU A 26 -5.51 -2.65 -26.90
C GLU A 26 -5.46 -2.39 -28.42
N LEU A 27 -6.27 -1.44 -28.89
CA LEU A 27 -6.28 -1.11 -30.33
C LEU A 27 -4.97 -0.43 -30.76
N LYS A 28 -4.33 0.34 -29.87
CA LYS A 28 -2.99 0.86 -30.13
C LYS A 28 -1.95 -0.24 -30.26
N GLY A 29 -2.00 -1.26 -29.41
CA GLY A 29 -1.14 -2.45 -29.51
C GLY A 29 -1.30 -3.21 -30.83
N LYS A 30 -2.51 -3.21 -31.41
CA LYS A 30 -2.81 -3.77 -32.73
C LYS A 30 -2.45 -2.85 -33.91
N GLY A 31 -2.03 -1.59 -33.63
CA GLY A 31 -1.74 -0.59 -34.66
C GLY A 31 -2.98 0.02 -35.32
N GLU A 32 -4.16 -0.13 -34.72
CA GLU A 32 -5.45 0.29 -35.27
C GLU A 32 -5.87 1.70 -34.86
N THR A 33 -5.14 2.34 -33.93
CA THR A 33 -5.42 3.70 -33.45
C THR A 33 -4.17 4.58 -33.48
N PRO A 34 -4.31 5.91 -33.60
CA PRO A 34 -3.17 6.82 -33.54
C PRO A 34 -2.57 6.89 -32.11
N ASP A 35 -1.36 7.43 -31.99
CA ASP A 35 -0.86 7.90 -30.71
C ASP A 35 -1.77 9.01 -30.19
N THR A 36 -2.14 8.96 -28.92
CA THR A 36 -3.22 9.79 -28.37
C THR A 36 -2.81 10.42 -27.04
N ILE A 37 -3.08 11.71 -26.90
CA ILE A 37 -3.21 12.37 -25.59
C ILE A 37 -4.70 12.41 -25.27
N HIS A 38 -5.09 11.90 -24.10
CA HIS A 38 -6.48 11.83 -23.68
C HIS A 38 -6.69 12.64 -22.40
N PHE A 39 -7.71 13.48 -22.40
CA PHE A 39 -8.20 14.19 -21.21
C PHE A 39 -9.49 13.55 -20.74
N LEU A 40 -9.55 13.18 -19.46
CA LEU A 40 -10.69 12.52 -18.85
C LEU A 40 -11.09 13.19 -17.54
N GLN A 41 -12.37 13.07 -17.25
CA GLN A 41 -12.99 13.53 -16.00
C GLN A 41 -13.96 12.47 -15.49
N PHE A 42 -14.24 12.49 -14.20
CA PHE A 42 -15.14 11.53 -13.56
C PHE A 42 -16.44 12.22 -13.12
N SER A 43 -17.56 11.61 -13.44
CA SER A 43 -18.88 11.96 -12.92
C SER A 43 -19.76 10.70 -12.86
N PRO A 44 -20.27 10.32 -11.68
CA PRO A 44 -20.10 10.96 -10.38
C PRO A 44 -18.66 10.84 -9.84
N ARG A 45 -18.37 11.50 -8.69
CA ARG A 45 -17.13 11.30 -7.95
C ARG A 45 -16.88 9.83 -7.63
N CYS A 46 -15.63 9.40 -7.61
CA CYS A 46 -15.30 7.99 -7.46
C CYS A 46 -14.04 7.74 -6.63
N VAL A 47 -13.93 6.51 -6.16
CA VAL A 47 -12.68 5.92 -5.66
C VAL A 47 -12.20 4.87 -6.67
N LEU A 48 -10.94 4.98 -7.06
CA LEU A 48 -10.27 4.00 -7.92
C LEU A 48 -9.19 3.28 -7.13
N VAL A 49 -9.38 1.98 -6.91
CA VAL A 49 -8.28 1.14 -6.36
C VAL A 49 -7.29 0.79 -7.47
N GLY A 50 -6.02 0.64 -7.10
CA GLY A 50 -4.99 0.17 -8.04
C GLY A 50 -5.23 -1.28 -8.45
N TYR A 51 -4.65 -1.69 -9.59
CA TYR A 51 -4.87 -3.00 -10.20
C TYR A 51 -4.64 -4.18 -9.24
N HIS A 52 -3.66 -4.07 -8.34
CA HIS A 52 -3.29 -5.11 -7.37
C HIS A 52 -3.81 -4.86 -5.95
N GLN A 53 -4.75 -3.92 -5.75
CA GLN A 53 -5.29 -3.63 -4.43
C GLN A 53 -6.62 -4.36 -4.18
N SER A 54 -6.87 -4.72 -2.91
CA SER A 54 -8.20 -5.17 -2.45
C SER A 54 -9.07 -3.97 -2.11
N VAL A 55 -10.30 -3.94 -2.63
CA VAL A 55 -11.28 -2.88 -2.31
C VAL A 55 -11.54 -2.83 -0.80
N GLU A 56 -11.71 -3.99 -0.18
CA GLU A 56 -12.04 -4.11 1.26
C GLU A 56 -10.91 -3.63 2.17
N GLU A 57 -9.66 -3.68 1.69
CA GLU A 57 -8.49 -3.20 2.44
C GLU A 57 -8.27 -1.70 2.30
N GLU A 58 -8.68 -1.10 1.18
CA GLU A 58 -8.33 0.29 0.83
C GLU A 58 -9.51 1.26 0.89
N VAL A 59 -10.78 0.77 0.84
CA VAL A 59 -11.97 1.62 0.68
C VAL A 59 -12.96 1.43 1.82
N ARG A 60 -13.55 2.52 2.28
CA ARG A 60 -14.70 2.50 3.20
C ARG A 60 -15.99 2.36 2.39
N VAL A 61 -16.27 1.13 1.97
CA VAL A 61 -17.35 0.81 1.04
C VAL A 61 -18.70 1.37 1.50
N ASP A 62 -19.04 1.20 2.79
CA ASP A 62 -20.32 1.69 3.34
C ASP A 62 -20.45 3.22 3.22
N TYR A 63 -19.36 3.96 3.46
CA TYR A 63 -19.34 5.40 3.30
C TYR A 63 -19.52 5.82 1.84
N CYS A 64 -18.80 5.18 0.93
CA CYS A 64 -18.90 5.47 -0.50
C CYS A 64 -20.32 5.23 -1.02
N MET A 65 -20.95 4.08 -0.66
CA MET A 65 -22.32 3.77 -1.04
C MET A 65 -23.33 4.78 -0.49
N ALA A 66 -23.18 5.19 0.79
CA ALA A 66 -24.08 6.16 1.42
C ALA A 66 -23.97 7.57 0.83
N ASN A 67 -22.87 7.91 0.15
CA ASN A 67 -22.59 9.24 -0.39
C ASN A 67 -22.53 9.29 -1.93
N ASN A 68 -23.04 8.25 -2.63
CA ASN A 68 -23.03 8.14 -4.08
C ASN A 68 -21.64 8.32 -4.70
N ILE A 69 -20.62 7.75 -4.05
CA ILE A 69 -19.25 7.71 -4.55
C ILE A 69 -19.07 6.36 -5.26
N GLU A 70 -18.79 6.39 -6.55
CA GLU A 70 -18.56 5.17 -7.33
C GLU A 70 -17.26 4.50 -6.86
N ILE A 71 -17.24 3.16 -6.83
CA ILE A 71 -16.03 2.39 -6.54
C ILE A 71 -15.68 1.60 -7.79
N ASN A 72 -14.46 1.78 -8.28
CA ASN A 72 -13.97 0.97 -9.39
C ASN A 72 -12.48 0.66 -9.24
N ARG A 73 -11.95 -0.08 -10.17
CA ARG A 73 -10.54 -0.51 -10.25
C ARG A 73 -9.88 0.07 -11.48
N ARG A 74 -8.63 0.56 -11.33
CA ARG A 74 -7.83 1.02 -12.48
C ARG A 74 -7.14 -0.13 -13.20
N ASN A 75 -6.92 0.05 -14.50
CA ASN A 75 -6.05 -0.79 -15.33
C ASN A 75 -4.58 -0.68 -14.93
N THR A 76 -4.20 0.35 -14.17
CA THR A 76 -2.85 0.61 -13.70
C THR A 76 -2.69 0.29 -12.21
N GLY A 77 -1.48 -0.04 -11.78
CA GLY A 77 -1.16 -0.24 -10.36
C GLY A 77 -1.11 1.07 -9.56
N GLY A 78 -0.54 1.00 -8.37
CA GLY A 78 -0.43 2.11 -7.43
C GLY A 78 -1.50 2.11 -6.35
N GLY A 79 -1.47 3.11 -5.46
CA GLY A 79 -2.40 3.26 -4.33
C GLY A 79 -3.79 3.71 -4.73
N ALA A 80 -4.78 3.57 -3.83
CA ALA A 80 -6.14 4.04 -4.07
C ALA A 80 -6.20 5.57 -4.22
N LEU A 81 -7.06 6.03 -5.12
CA LEU A 81 -7.27 7.43 -5.47
C LEU A 81 -8.72 7.81 -5.24
N PHE A 82 -8.96 9.07 -4.88
CA PHE A 82 -10.27 9.70 -4.90
C PHE A 82 -10.30 10.76 -6.01
N PHE A 83 -11.31 10.69 -6.87
CA PHE A 83 -11.59 11.68 -7.92
C PHE A 83 -12.92 12.35 -7.69
N ASP A 84 -12.96 13.66 -7.85
CA ASP A 84 -14.17 14.47 -7.95
C ASP A 84 -14.22 15.24 -9.26
N GLU A 85 -15.25 16.04 -9.43
CA GLU A 85 -15.52 16.80 -10.65
C GLU A 85 -14.48 17.91 -10.92
N ASN A 86 -13.64 18.25 -9.93
CA ASN A 86 -12.67 19.34 -9.97
C ASN A 86 -11.25 18.86 -10.29
N GLN A 87 -11.10 17.64 -10.77
CA GLN A 87 -9.81 17.09 -11.12
C GLN A 87 -9.76 16.73 -12.61
N LEU A 88 -8.58 16.85 -13.20
CA LEU A 88 -8.32 16.44 -14.56
C LEU A 88 -7.44 15.20 -14.59
N GLY A 89 -7.87 14.15 -15.27
CA GLY A 89 -7.01 13.07 -15.69
C GLY A 89 -6.38 13.41 -17.03
N TRP A 90 -5.14 12.98 -17.20
CA TRP A 90 -4.43 13.07 -18.48
C TRP A 90 -3.72 11.75 -18.78
N GLU A 91 -3.69 11.35 -20.04
CA GLU A 91 -3.17 10.07 -20.46
C GLU A 91 -2.37 10.18 -21.75
N VAL A 92 -1.36 9.33 -21.84
CA VAL A 92 -0.55 9.09 -23.02
C VAL A 92 -0.75 7.65 -23.45
N ILE A 93 -1.39 7.42 -24.59
CA ILE A 93 -1.52 6.11 -25.21
C ILE A 93 -0.64 6.12 -26.46
N SER A 94 0.42 5.30 -26.46
CA SER A 94 1.43 5.33 -27.51
C SER A 94 2.11 3.97 -27.70
N SER A 95 2.76 3.80 -28.85
CA SER A 95 3.63 2.65 -29.07
C SER A 95 4.94 2.78 -28.31
N LYS A 96 5.48 1.66 -27.81
CA LYS A 96 6.79 1.60 -27.16
C LYS A 96 7.91 2.08 -28.09
N SER A 97 7.76 1.85 -29.38
CA SER A 97 8.74 2.24 -30.40
C SER A 97 8.94 3.75 -30.54
N PHE A 98 7.91 4.60 -30.28
CA PHE A 98 8.06 6.06 -30.33
C PHE A 98 9.07 6.60 -29.32
N PHE A 99 9.17 5.98 -28.17
CA PHE A 99 10.05 6.44 -27.10
C PHE A 99 11.44 5.77 -27.11
N ASP A 100 11.65 4.78 -27.98
CA ASP A 100 12.91 3.99 -28.08
C ASP A 100 13.41 3.48 -26.72
N VAL A 101 12.47 3.04 -25.86
CA VAL A 101 12.76 2.54 -24.51
C VAL A 101 11.92 1.34 -24.16
N LYS A 102 12.56 0.38 -23.45
CA LYS A 102 11.82 -0.73 -22.84
C LYS A 102 11.19 -0.28 -21.53
N LEU A 103 9.90 -0.58 -21.33
CA LEU A 103 9.21 -0.36 -20.06
C LEU A 103 9.64 -1.43 -19.02
N PRO A 104 9.63 -1.10 -17.73
CA PRO A 104 9.51 0.24 -17.14
C PRO A 104 10.90 0.91 -17.03
N ASN A 105 10.95 2.20 -17.31
CA ASN A 105 12.20 2.96 -17.28
C ASN A 105 11.97 4.32 -16.61
N LEU A 106 12.73 4.63 -15.57
CA LEU A 106 12.66 5.91 -14.86
C LEU A 106 12.89 7.12 -15.79
N ARG A 107 13.72 6.96 -16.84
CA ARG A 107 13.95 8.01 -17.84
C ARG A 107 12.68 8.26 -18.67
N LEU A 108 11.94 7.20 -19.00
CA LEU A 108 10.66 7.32 -19.68
C LEU A 108 9.65 8.05 -18.81
N PHE A 109 9.51 7.69 -17.53
CA PHE A 109 8.60 8.38 -16.62
C PHE A 109 8.92 9.87 -16.51
N LYS A 110 10.20 10.22 -16.36
CA LYS A 110 10.62 11.63 -16.37
C LYS A 110 10.24 12.32 -17.68
N ARG A 111 10.46 11.67 -18.83
CA ARG A 111 10.09 12.20 -20.16
C ARG A 111 8.60 12.39 -20.32
N LEU A 112 7.77 11.48 -19.80
CA LEU A 112 6.30 11.56 -19.86
C LEU A 112 5.72 12.55 -18.85
N CYS A 113 6.39 12.84 -17.76
CA CYS A 113 6.00 13.86 -16.78
C CYS A 113 6.45 15.27 -17.18
N ALA A 114 7.49 15.43 -17.99
CA ALA A 114 8.02 16.74 -18.41
C ALA A 114 6.94 17.65 -19.06
N PRO A 115 6.02 17.15 -19.91
CA PRO A 115 4.90 17.93 -20.43
C PRO A 115 4.03 18.57 -19.36
N VAL A 116 3.75 17.83 -18.30
CA VAL A 116 2.88 18.31 -17.21
C VAL A 116 3.63 19.26 -16.28
N VAL A 117 4.92 19.08 -16.07
CA VAL A 117 5.79 20.06 -15.39
C VAL A 117 5.80 21.37 -16.18
N GLU A 118 5.93 21.32 -17.51
CA GLU A 118 5.85 22.50 -18.36
C GLU A 118 4.47 23.16 -18.33
N ALA A 119 3.38 22.35 -18.33
CA ALA A 119 2.02 22.87 -18.20
C ALA A 119 1.83 23.64 -16.87
N LEU A 120 2.33 23.10 -15.77
CA LEU A 120 2.30 23.76 -14.47
C LEU A 120 3.07 25.08 -14.49
N ARG A 121 4.23 25.12 -15.16
CA ARG A 121 5.02 26.35 -15.36
C ARG A 121 4.25 27.39 -16.19
N ILE A 122 3.54 26.96 -17.24
CA ILE A 122 2.67 27.85 -18.05
C ILE A 122 1.56 28.45 -17.18
N LEU A 123 1.00 27.67 -16.27
CA LEU A 123 -0.02 28.11 -15.31
C LEU A 123 0.54 28.94 -14.15
N GLY A 124 1.87 29.14 -14.07
CA GLY A 124 2.52 29.93 -13.02
C GLY A 124 2.92 29.14 -11.78
N VAL A 125 2.97 27.81 -11.86
CA VAL A 125 3.37 26.93 -10.74
C VAL A 125 4.69 26.25 -11.07
N GLU A 126 5.73 26.53 -10.28
CA GLU A 126 7.02 25.83 -10.38
C GLU A 126 6.93 24.45 -9.74
N SER A 127 7.28 23.42 -10.50
CA SER A 127 7.17 22.03 -10.08
C SER A 127 8.31 21.18 -10.61
N ASP A 128 8.55 20.04 -9.97
CA ASP A 128 9.57 19.09 -10.36
C ASP A 128 9.03 17.64 -10.38
N PHE A 129 9.61 16.83 -11.28
CA PHE A 129 9.40 15.38 -11.26
C PHE A 129 10.15 14.77 -10.07
N ARG A 130 9.42 14.19 -9.14
CA ARG A 130 10.00 13.35 -8.09
C ARG A 130 10.19 11.92 -8.60
N PRO A 131 11.43 11.39 -8.51
CA PRO A 131 11.69 10.02 -8.91
C PRO A 131 10.74 9.04 -8.25
N ARG A 132 10.13 8.27 -9.06
CA ARG A 132 9.24 7.15 -9.21
C ARG A 132 8.02 7.54 -10.03
N ASN A 133 7.10 8.33 -9.52
CA ASN A 133 5.83 8.55 -10.23
C ASN A 133 5.04 9.79 -9.76
N ASP A 134 5.66 10.78 -9.16
CA ASP A 134 4.98 11.98 -8.68
C ASP A 134 5.53 13.25 -9.34
N ILE A 135 4.68 14.26 -9.48
CA ILE A 135 5.08 15.65 -9.75
C ILE A 135 4.77 16.45 -8.48
N GLU A 136 5.74 17.20 -8.00
CA GLU A 136 5.67 17.91 -6.73
C GLU A 136 5.90 19.41 -6.87
N VAL A 137 5.26 20.18 -6.00
CA VAL A 137 5.47 21.61 -5.76
C VAL A 137 5.94 21.77 -4.32
N ASN A 138 7.17 22.25 -4.12
CA ASN A 138 7.76 22.40 -2.77
C ASN A 138 7.64 21.14 -1.89
N GLY A 139 7.88 19.96 -2.47
CA GLY A 139 7.81 18.68 -1.78
C GLY A 139 6.40 18.15 -1.52
N ARG A 140 5.35 18.78 -2.08
CA ARG A 140 3.95 18.35 -2.00
C ARG A 140 3.47 17.87 -3.37
N LYS A 141 2.86 16.70 -3.41
CA LYS A 141 2.35 16.08 -4.63
C LYS A 141 1.19 16.86 -5.22
N ILE A 142 1.29 17.25 -6.49
CA ILE A 142 0.23 17.88 -7.29
C ILE A 142 -0.31 16.94 -8.37
N SER A 143 0.50 15.98 -8.81
CA SER A 143 0.12 14.96 -9.79
C SER A 143 0.71 13.63 -9.40
N GLY A 144 -0.11 12.59 -9.39
CA GLY A 144 0.35 11.20 -9.28
C GLY A 144 0.25 10.54 -10.63
N THR A 145 1.22 9.66 -10.96
CA THR A 145 1.22 8.97 -12.25
C THR A 145 1.23 7.46 -12.08
N GLY A 146 0.77 6.77 -13.11
CA GLY A 146 0.75 5.32 -13.22
C GLY A 146 0.84 4.89 -14.67
N GLY A 147 1.05 3.59 -14.89
CA GLY A 147 1.09 3.07 -16.25
C GLY A 147 0.83 1.58 -16.29
N THR A 148 0.47 1.11 -17.47
CA THR A 148 0.36 -0.30 -17.83
C THR A 148 0.76 -0.46 -19.29
N ASP A 149 1.01 -1.68 -19.72
CA ASP A 149 1.36 -1.98 -21.10
C ASP A 149 0.54 -3.16 -21.64
N SER A 150 0.31 -3.13 -22.94
CA SER A 150 -0.32 -4.21 -23.69
C SER A 150 0.40 -4.34 -25.02
N ASP A 151 0.95 -5.50 -25.30
CA ASP A 151 1.73 -5.79 -26.51
C ASP A 151 2.81 -4.74 -26.81
N ASP A 152 2.77 -4.05 -27.95
CA ASP A 152 3.70 -2.97 -28.31
C ASP A 152 3.24 -1.57 -27.88
N ALA A 153 2.09 -1.47 -27.23
CA ALA A 153 1.58 -0.21 -26.70
C ALA A 153 1.74 -0.07 -25.19
N PHE A 154 1.57 1.13 -24.71
CA PHE A 154 1.43 1.43 -23.29
C PHE A 154 0.41 2.54 -23.06
N LEU A 155 -0.17 2.52 -21.88
CA LEU A 155 -0.91 3.60 -21.27
C LEU A 155 -0.08 4.18 -20.12
N PHE A 156 0.16 5.48 -20.14
CA PHE A 156 0.72 6.22 -19.02
C PHE A 156 -0.22 7.35 -18.64
N GLN A 157 -0.67 7.38 -17.40
CA GLN A 157 -1.69 8.30 -16.94
C GLN A 157 -1.25 9.08 -15.72
N GLY A 158 -1.86 10.24 -15.52
CA GLY A 158 -1.68 11.03 -14.33
C GLY A 158 -2.91 11.84 -13.96
N THR A 159 -2.88 12.36 -12.76
CA THR A 159 -3.89 13.29 -12.23
C THR A 159 -3.34 14.70 -12.22
N MET A 160 -4.19 15.69 -12.45
CA MET A 160 -3.92 17.09 -12.11
C MET A 160 -4.88 17.48 -11.00
N LEU A 161 -4.37 17.72 -9.80
CA LEU A 161 -5.17 18.20 -8.69
C LEU A 161 -5.45 19.69 -8.90
N VAL A 162 -6.69 20.02 -9.28
CA VAL A 162 -7.11 21.41 -9.60
C VAL A 162 -7.68 22.07 -8.35
N ASP A 163 -8.68 21.47 -7.75
CA ASP A 163 -9.18 21.73 -6.40
C ASP A 163 -9.40 20.38 -5.70
N PHE A 164 -9.51 20.32 -4.38
CA PHE A 164 -9.40 19.04 -3.72
C PHE A 164 -10.21 18.93 -2.42
N ASP A 165 -11.25 18.09 -2.45
CA ASP A 165 -12.05 17.75 -1.28
C ASP A 165 -11.33 16.70 -0.39
N VAL A 166 -10.43 17.18 0.46
CA VAL A 166 -9.65 16.35 1.38
C VAL A 166 -10.54 15.57 2.36
N ASP A 167 -11.62 16.18 2.84
CA ASP A 167 -12.51 15.56 3.83
C ASP A 167 -13.19 14.32 3.24
N THR A 168 -13.78 14.45 2.06
CA THR A 168 -14.43 13.33 1.38
C THR A 168 -13.43 12.24 1.00
N MET A 169 -12.23 12.59 0.52
CA MET A 169 -11.18 11.62 0.25
C MET A 169 -10.83 10.79 1.51
N LEU A 170 -10.57 11.48 2.63
CA LEU A 170 -10.19 10.83 3.88
C LEU A 170 -11.29 9.92 4.41
N ARG A 171 -12.57 10.28 4.21
CA ARG A 171 -13.72 9.45 4.60
C ARG A 171 -13.94 8.27 3.67
N SER A 172 -13.55 8.38 2.40
CA SER A 172 -13.74 7.33 1.40
C SER A 172 -12.68 6.24 1.47
N LEU A 173 -11.43 6.62 1.77
CA LEU A 173 -10.31 5.70 1.82
C LEU A 173 -10.06 5.18 3.23
N ARG A 174 -9.58 3.94 3.35
CA ARG A 174 -9.10 3.37 4.62
C ARG A 174 -7.70 3.90 4.97
N ILE A 175 -7.46 5.19 4.74
CA ILE A 175 -6.38 5.89 5.40
C ILE A 175 -6.76 5.93 6.89
N PRO A 176 -5.84 5.67 7.84
CA PRO A 176 -6.18 5.55 9.26
C PRO A 176 -6.77 6.83 9.85
N VAL A 177 -8.10 7.00 9.77
CA VAL A 177 -8.78 8.23 10.24
C VAL A 177 -10.13 7.89 10.88
N GLU A 178 -10.17 7.67 12.17
CA GLU A 178 -11.45 7.49 12.88
C GLU A 178 -12.09 8.79 13.40
N LYS A 179 -11.36 9.90 13.41
CA LYS A 179 -11.88 11.23 13.78
C LYS A 179 -11.17 12.30 12.97
N LEU A 180 -11.80 12.78 11.91
CA LEU A 180 -11.37 13.96 11.18
C LEU A 180 -11.33 15.19 12.11
N LYS A 181 -10.15 15.50 12.62
CA LYS A 181 -9.85 16.79 13.26
C LYS A 181 -9.15 17.67 12.24
N ALA A 182 -9.28 18.99 12.40
CA ALA A 182 -8.60 19.97 11.53
C ALA A 182 -7.11 19.65 11.31
N LYS A 183 -6.44 19.03 12.28
CA LYS A 183 -5.04 18.60 12.24
C LYS A 183 -4.75 17.50 11.19
N GLU A 184 -5.74 16.68 10.80
CA GLU A 184 -5.56 15.59 9.82
C GLU A 184 -5.62 16.15 8.40
N ILE A 185 -6.50 17.10 8.16
CA ILE A 185 -6.55 17.86 6.91
C ILE A 185 -5.22 18.60 6.69
N ASP A 186 -4.65 19.18 7.74
CA ASP A 186 -3.34 19.83 7.67
C ASP A 186 -2.22 18.83 7.34
N SER A 187 -2.25 17.62 7.88
CA SER A 187 -1.27 16.56 7.57
C SER A 187 -1.34 16.11 6.09
N VAL A 188 -2.54 16.06 5.50
CA VAL A 188 -2.67 15.80 4.05
C VAL A 188 -2.12 16.97 3.25
N LYS A 189 -2.44 18.21 3.63
CA LYS A 189 -1.93 19.43 2.98
C LYS A 189 -0.40 19.58 3.07
N GLU A 190 0.25 18.93 4.03
CA GLU A 190 1.71 18.83 4.09
C GLU A 190 2.29 17.91 2.99
N ARG A 191 1.50 17.00 2.42
CA ARG A 191 1.94 15.96 1.47
C ARG A 191 1.42 16.15 0.06
N VAL A 192 0.24 16.77 -0.08
CA VAL A 192 -0.41 17.05 -1.37
C VAL A 192 -0.72 18.53 -1.50
N THR A 193 -0.82 19.00 -2.74
CA THR A 193 -1.28 20.34 -3.07
C THR A 193 -2.14 20.31 -4.34
N CYS A 194 -2.77 21.43 -4.68
CA CYS A 194 -3.58 21.56 -5.89
C CYS A 194 -3.40 22.97 -6.48
N LEU A 195 -3.83 23.16 -7.72
CA LEU A 195 -3.69 24.45 -8.41
C LEU A 195 -4.35 25.60 -7.65
N ASN A 196 -5.55 25.37 -7.10
CA ASN A 196 -6.25 26.39 -6.31
C ASN A 196 -5.42 26.88 -5.10
N TRP A 197 -4.73 25.97 -4.41
CA TRP A 197 -3.93 26.34 -3.24
C TRP A 197 -2.63 27.05 -3.62
N GLU A 198 -2.02 26.68 -4.74
CA GLU A 198 -0.76 27.30 -5.20
C GLU A 198 -0.99 28.67 -5.83
N LEU A 199 -2.09 28.84 -6.56
CA LEU A 199 -2.39 30.08 -7.30
C LEU A 199 -3.28 31.05 -6.51
N GLY A 200 -4.00 30.57 -5.49
CA GLY A 200 -5.01 31.34 -4.79
C GLY A 200 -6.33 31.54 -5.56
N HIS A 201 -6.48 30.86 -6.69
CA HIS A 201 -7.70 30.78 -7.51
C HIS A 201 -7.71 29.50 -8.32
N THR A 202 -8.89 29.06 -8.75
CA THR A 202 -9.03 27.86 -9.58
C THR A 202 -9.03 28.26 -11.06
N PRO A 203 -8.01 27.88 -11.86
CA PRO A 203 -8.04 28.07 -13.31
C PRO A 203 -9.21 27.29 -13.94
N SER A 204 -9.72 27.75 -15.06
CA SER A 204 -10.74 26.99 -15.80
C SER A 204 -10.14 25.70 -16.37
N LEU A 205 -10.97 24.66 -16.51
CA LEU A 205 -10.52 23.40 -17.10
C LEU A 205 -10.00 23.58 -18.53
N SER A 206 -10.53 24.52 -19.30
CA SER A 206 -10.00 24.86 -20.62
C SER A 206 -8.56 25.36 -20.55
N GLU A 207 -8.29 26.34 -19.68
CA GLU A 207 -6.92 26.86 -19.49
C GLU A 207 -5.93 25.75 -19.07
N ILE A 208 -6.37 24.83 -18.20
CA ILE A 208 -5.55 23.71 -17.76
C ILE A 208 -5.29 22.73 -18.92
N LYS A 209 -6.34 22.36 -19.68
CA LYS A 209 -6.23 21.48 -20.85
C LYS A 209 -5.32 22.07 -21.91
N ASP A 210 -5.47 23.37 -22.22
CA ASP A 210 -4.62 24.08 -23.19
C ASP A 210 -3.15 24.11 -22.73
N ALA A 211 -2.89 24.34 -21.45
CA ALA A 211 -1.54 24.31 -20.90
C ALA A 211 -0.92 22.90 -20.98
N VAL A 212 -1.70 21.86 -20.65
CA VAL A 212 -1.24 20.47 -20.72
C VAL A 212 -0.98 20.04 -22.16
N ALA A 213 -1.87 20.36 -23.10
CA ALA A 213 -1.69 20.11 -24.52
C ALA A 213 -0.42 20.81 -25.05
N GLY A 214 -0.24 22.08 -24.77
CA GLY A 214 0.96 22.84 -25.15
C GLY A 214 2.25 22.28 -24.54
N GLY A 215 2.19 21.77 -23.30
CA GLY A 215 3.29 21.07 -22.67
C GLY A 215 3.67 19.80 -23.42
N PHE A 216 2.69 18.98 -23.84
CA PHE A 216 2.93 17.79 -24.65
C PHE A 216 3.52 18.10 -26.02
N GLU A 217 2.98 19.10 -26.72
CA GLU A 217 3.53 19.52 -28.01
C GLU A 217 4.99 19.96 -27.90
N LYS A 218 5.29 20.78 -26.90
CA LYS A 218 6.64 21.31 -26.67
C LYS A 218 7.65 20.23 -26.28
N GLU A 219 7.34 19.44 -25.26
CA GLU A 219 8.30 18.50 -24.66
C GLU A 219 8.49 17.21 -25.48
N LEU A 220 7.45 16.77 -26.20
CA LEU A 220 7.55 15.59 -27.06
C LEU A 220 7.87 15.94 -28.54
N GLY A 221 7.79 17.20 -28.95
CA GLY A 221 8.04 17.63 -30.32
C GLY A 221 6.96 17.13 -31.29
N ILE A 222 5.73 17.03 -30.85
CA ILE A 222 4.57 16.56 -31.62
C ILE A 222 3.62 17.70 -31.94
N THR A 223 2.64 17.44 -32.80
CA THR A 223 1.49 18.32 -33.04
C THR A 223 0.23 17.58 -32.61
N LEU A 224 -0.62 18.22 -31.82
CA LEU A 224 -1.88 17.66 -31.37
C LEU A 224 -3.03 18.12 -32.25
N GLU A 225 -3.76 17.17 -32.82
CA GLU A 225 -4.98 17.46 -33.58
C GLU A 225 -6.20 16.92 -32.81
N PRO A 226 -7.22 17.77 -32.58
CA PRO A 226 -8.47 17.32 -31.98
C PRO A 226 -9.10 16.19 -32.77
N GLY A 227 -9.51 15.11 -32.09
CA GLY A 227 -10.14 13.96 -32.73
C GLY A 227 -11.10 13.23 -31.80
N GLY A 228 -12.09 12.56 -32.37
CA GLY A 228 -13.02 11.69 -31.65
C GLY A 228 -12.65 10.22 -31.71
N LEU A 229 -13.48 9.39 -31.11
CA LEU A 229 -13.37 7.94 -31.18
C LEU A 229 -13.75 7.42 -32.57
N ALA A 230 -12.94 6.53 -33.13
CA ALA A 230 -13.27 5.76 -34.33
C ALA A 230 -14.42 4.77 -34.05
N GLU A 231 -15.06 4.25 -35.09
CA GLU A 231 -16.15 3.27 -34.87
C GLU A 231 -15.63 1.97 -34.24
N SER A 232 -14.44 1.50 -34.63
CA SER A 232 -13.82 0.33 -33.98
C SER A 232 -13.55 0.54 -32.49
N GLU A 233 -13.16 1.75 -32.08
CA GLU A 233 -12.98 2.12 -30.68
C GLU A 233 -14.32 2.13 -29.92
N LYS A 234 -15.38 2.69 -30.54
CA LYS A 234 -16.73 2.72 -29.95
C LYS A 234 -17.31 1.31 -29.78
N ASP A 235 -17.10 0.43 -30.76
CA ASP A 235 -17.62 -0.94 -30.73
C ASP A 235 -16.92 -1.75 -29.63
N LEU A 236 -15.60 -1.72 -29.58
CA LEU A 236 -14.83 -2.42 -28.54
C LEU A 236 -15.10 -1.85 -27.15
N PHE A 237 -15.23 -0.53 -27.03
CA PHE A 237 -15.63 0.12 -25.78
C PHE A 237 -16.98 -0.39 -25.25
N ARG A 238 -18.00 -0.50 -26.14
CA ARG A 238 -19.31 -1.03 -25.75
C ARG A 238 -19.23 -2.50 -25.31
N GLU A 239 -18.42 -3.31 -25.99
CA GLU A 239 -18.20 -4.70 -25.62
C GLU A 239 -17.58 -4.84 -24.23
N LYS A 240 -16.61 -3.99 -23.88
CA LYS A 240 -15.90 -4.05 -22.61
C LYS A 240 -16.69 -3.47 -21.42
N LEU A 241 -17.60 -2.53 -21.65
CA LEU A 241 -18.21 -1.71 -20.62
C LEU A 241 -18.91 -2.53 -19.51
N ASP A 242 -19.64 -3.59 -19.87
CA ASP A 242 -20.34 -4.42 -18.91
C ASP A 242 -19.38 -5.16 -17.97
N TYR A 243 -18.21 -5.56 -18.48
CA TYR A 243 -17.17 -6.15 -17.64
C TYR A 243 -16.62 -5.15 -16.61
N TYR A 244 -16.33 -3.91 -17.03
CA TYR A 244 -15.82 -2.86 -16.14
C TYR A 244 -16.84 -2.35 -15.12
N ARG A 245 -18.12 -2.58 -15.36
CA ARG A 245 -19.21 -2.36 -14.38
C ARG A 245 -19.40 -3.53 -13.41
N SER A 246 -18.86 -4.68 -13.73
CA SER A 246 -19.12 -5.91 -12.98
C SER A 246 -18.35 -5.97 -11.66
N SER A 247 -18.93 -6.68 -10.70
CA SER A 247 -18.23 -7.02 -9.46
C SER A 247 -17.04 -7.95 -9.69
N GLU A 248 -17.01 -8.68 -10.80
CA GLU A 248 -15.90 -9.53 -11.19
C GLU A 248 -14.64 -8.70 -11.45
N TRP A 249 -14.78 -7.57 -12.14
CA TRP A 249 -13.67 -6.63 -12.32
C TRP A 249 -13.32 -5.88 -11.03
N ILE A 250 -14.29 -5.25 -10.39
CA ILE A 250 -14.07 -4.35 -9.25
C ILE A 250 -13.42 -5.11 -8.09
N TYR A 251 -13.88 -6.31 -7.80
CA TYR A 251 -13.46 -7.13 -6.66
C TYR A 251 -12.61 -8.34 -7.05
N HIS A 252 -11.98 -8.36 -8.22
CA HIS A 252 -11.20 -9.53 -8.64
C HIS A 252 -10.03 -9.86 -7.71
N VAL A 253 -9.48 -8.85 -7.03
CA VAL A 253 -8.49 -9.03 -5.96
C VAL A 253 -9.26 -9.14 -4.65
N ASN A 254 -9.86 -10.29 -4.39
CA ASN A 254 -10.56 -10.59 -3.15
C ASN A 254 -10.16 -11.99 -2.67
N PRO A 255 -9.47 -12.09 -1.52
CA PRO A 255 -9.17 -13.38 -0.90
C PRO A 255 -10.49 -14.04 -0.45
N ARG A 256 -11.03 -14.96 -1.25
CA ARG A 256 -12.31 -15.68 -0.99
C ARG A 256 -12.25 -16.67 0.18
N TYR A 257 -11.19 -16.66 0.99
CA TYR A 257 -10.99 -17.60 2.08
C TYR A 257 -11.42 -17.05 3.42
N GLN A 258 -12.00 -17.91 4.26
CA GLN A 258 -12.27 -17.55 5.65
C GLN A 258 -10.96 -17.25 6.38
N LYS A 259 -10.92 -16.22 7.22
CA LYS A 259 -9.74 -15.77 7.99
C LYS A 259 -9.02 -16.89 8.73
N LYS A 260 -9.72 -17.98 9.08
CA LYS A 260 -9.17 -19.13 9.81
C LYS A 260 -8.21 -20.03 9.02
N GLU A 261 -8.15 -19.90 7.69
CA GLU A 261 -7.35 -20.75 6.81
C GLU A 261 -6.20 -20.02 6.11
N VAL A 262 -6.06 -18.72 6.35
CA VAL A 262 -5.06 -17.89 5.65
C VAL A 262 -4.00 -17.34 6.58
N VAL A 263 -2.76 -17.37 6.11
CA VAL A 263 -1.62 -16.69 6.73
C VAL A 263 -1.31 -15.43 5.93
N GLN A 264 -1.10 -14.33 6.63
CA GLN A 264 -0.87 -13.03 6.02
C GLN A 264 0.43 -12.41 6.53
N SER A 265 1.09 -11.68 5.64
CA SER A 265 2.20 -10.81 6.00
C SER A 265 2.20 -9.56 5.12
N ALA A 266 2.85 -8.51 5.62
CA ALA A 266 3.05 -7.28 4.88
C ALA A 266 4.47 -6.76 5.13
N TYR A 267 5.10 -6.27 4.07
CA TYR A 267 6.42 -5.65 4.14
C TYR A 267 6.38 -4.27 3.46
N LYS A 268 6.86 -3.25 4.16
CA LYS A 268 6.97 -1.90 3.61
C LYS A 268 8.36 -1.72 3.00
N ALA A 269 8.42 -1.91 1.69
CA ALA A 269 9.60 -1.55 0.91
C ALA A 269 9.67 -0.03 0.69
N ASP A 270 10.82 0.45 0.22
CA ASP A 270 11.00 1.87 -0.10
C ASP A 270 10.00 2.38 -1.15
N SER A 271 9.56 1.53 -2.06
CA SER A 271 8.71 1.87 -3.21
C SER A 271 7.24 1.58 -3.02
N GLY A 272 6.85 1.00 -1.90
CA GLY A 272 5.46 0.66 -1.65
C GLY A 272 5.31 -0.46 -0.63
N LEU A 273 4.07 -0.83 -0.37
CA LEU A 273 3.69 -1.93 0.52
C LEU A 273 3.46 -3.19 -0.32
N VAL A 274 4.06 -4.30 0.09
CA VAL A 274 3.82 -5.64 -0.46
C VAL A 274 3.10 -6.48 0.59
N ARG A 275 1.95 -7.04 0.24
CA ARG A 275 1.19 -7.95 1.10
C ARG A 275 1.09 -9.32 0.44
N PHE A 276 1.27 -10.36 1.22
CA PHE A 276 1.02 -11.74 0.84
C PHE A 276 -0.10 -12.32 1.70
N THR A 277 -1.09 -12.90 1.05
CA THR A 277 -2.16 -13.68 1.67
C THR A 277 -2.09 -15.10 1.13
N MET A 278 -1.77 -16.08 1.97
CA MET A 278 -1.53 -17.47 1.58
C MET A 278 -2.51 -18.40 2.29
N ALA A 279 -3.33 -19.10 1.52
CA ALA A 279 -4.12 -20.23 2.00
C ALA A 279 -3.28 -21.50 1.95
N ILE A 280 -3.26 -22.29 3.02
CA ILE A 280 -2.43 -23.48 3.12
C ILE A 280 -3.24 -24.76 3.28
N ASN A 281 -2.74 -25.83 2.69
CA ASN A 281 -3.15 -27.20 3.01
C ASN A 281 -2.15 -27.77 4.02
N LYS A 282 -2.50 -27.72 5.32
CA LYS A 282 -1.62 -28.19 6.41
C LYS A 282 -1.28 -29.68 6.28
N ALA A 283 -2.26 -30.52 5.91
CA ALA A 283 -2.07 -31.97 5.81
C ALA A 283 -1.06 -32.34 4.71
N GLN A 284 -1.05 -31.62 3.62
CA GLN A 284 -0.15 -31.87 2.49
C GLN A 284 1.11 -30.98 2.52
N LYS A 285 1.21 -30.04 3.45
CA LYS A 285 2.26 -29.01 3.53
C LYS A 285 2.46 -28.29 2.18
N ARG A 286 1.35 -27.81 1.58
CA ARG A 286 1.35 -27.13 0.27
C ARG A 286 0.60 -25.82 0.32
N ILE A 287 0.97 -24.92 -0.57
CA ILE A 287 0.22 -23.69 -0.88
C ILE A 287 -1.07 -24.10 -1.59
N LYS A 288 -2.24 -23.82 -1.00
CA LYS A 288 -3.54 -24.04 -1.61
C LYS A 288 -3.85 -22.91 -2.59
N ASP A 289 -3.60 -21.67 -2.16
CA ASP A 289 -3.72 -20.47 -2.97
C ASP A 289 -2.85 -19.35 -2.38
N ILE A 290 -2.55 -18.34 -3.21
CA ILE A 290 -1.73 -17.19 -2.83
C ILE A 290 -2.18 -15.95 -3.57
N PHE A 291 -2.20 -14.82 -2.88
CA PHE A 291 -2.50 -13.50 -3.42
C PHE A 291 -1.41 -12.53 -3.02
N ILE A 292 -0.92 -11.78 -4.00
CA ILE A 292 0.10 -10.74 -3.83
C ILE A 292 -0.54 -9.40 -4.13
N THR A 293 -0.71 -8.57 -3.12
CA THR A 293 -1.35 -7.26 -3.22
C THR A 293 -0.40 -6.13 -2.82
N GLY A 294 -0.69 -4.91 -3.24
CA GLY A 294 0.11 -3.76 -2.84
C GLY A 294 -0.16 -2.49 -3.62
N ASP A 295 0.52 -1.42 -3.24
CA ASP A 295 0.40 -0.08 -3.80
C ASP A 295 1.55 0.25 -4.78
N PHE A 296 2.02 -0.71 -5.53
CA PHE A 296 3.12 -0.60 -6.50
C PHE A 296 2.64 -0.74 -7.95
N LEU A 297 3.48 -0.33 -8.89
CA LEU A 297 3.31 -0.58 -10.33
C LEU A 297 4.05 -1.86 -10.70
N SER A 298 3.46 -2.73 -11.52
CA SER A 298 4.14 -3.91 -12.07
C SER A 298 4.02 -3.94 -13.59
N PHE A 299 5.07 -4.42 -14.24
CA PHE A 299 5.16 -4.52 -15.69
C PHE A 299 5.71 -5.89 -16.12
N PRO A 300 4.96 -6.64 -16.95
CA PRO A 300 3.54 -6.40 -17.26
C PRO A 300 2.65 -6.58 -16.01
N SER A 301 1.49 -5.92 -15.97
CA SER A 301 0.57 -6.02 -14.82
C SER A 301 0.15 -7.44 -14.52
N ARG A 302 0.01 -8.28 -15.56
CA ARG A 302 -0.36 -9.69 -15.43
C ARG A 302 0.70 -10.54 -14.72
N ALA A 303 1.98 -10.14 -14.72
CA ALA A 303 3.08 -10.97 -14.22
C ALA A 303 2.92 -11.42 -12.77
N LEU A 304 2.24 -10.63 -11.93
CA LEU A 304 1.95 -11.05 -10.55
C LEU A 304 0.99 -12.24 -10.49
N PHE A 305 -0.05 -12.26 -11.30
CA PHE A 305 -0.98 -13.40 -11.37
C PHE A 305 -0.31 -14.66 -11.93
N ASP A 306 0.62 -14.49 -12.87
CA ASP A 306 1.41 -15.60 -13.40
C ASP A 306 2.35 -16.15 -12.29
N MET A 307 2.96 -15.26 -11.48
CA MET A 307 3.76 -15.64 -10.31
C MET A 307 2.91 -16.36 -9.25
N GLU A 308 1.73 -15.84 -8.92
CA GLU A 308 0.76 -16.49 -8.01
C GLU A 308 0.40 -17.89 -8.51
N SER A 309 0.13 -18.02 -9.81
CA SER A 309 -0.18 -19.31 -10.44
C SER A 309 1.00 -20.30 -10.35
N ALA A 310 2.23 -19.82 -10.53
CA ALA A 310 3.43 -20.64 -10.39
C ALA A 310 3.70 -21.07 -8.95
N LEU A 311 3.32 -20.26 -7.97
CA LEU A 311 3.46 -20.55 -6.55
C LEU A 311 2.37 -21.50 -6.03
N ARG A 312 1.20 -21.53 -6.66
CA ARG A 312 0.07 -22.38 -6.26
C ARG A 312 0.42 -23.87 -6.38
N GLY A 313 0.10 -24.64 -5.37
CA GLY A 313 0.38 -26.08 -5.31
C GLY A 313 1.81 -26.45 -4.88
N LEU A 314 2.74 -25.48 -4.78
CA LEU A 314 4.09 -25.75 -4.30
C LEU A 314 4.08 -26.28 -2.85
N ARG A 315 5.11 -27.05 -2.49
CA ARG A 315 5.40 -27.36 -1.10
C ARG A 315 5.73 -26.07 -0.34
N LEU A 316 5.41 -26.05 0.95
CA LEU A 316 5.81 -25.00 1.88
C LEU A 316 7.31 -25.14 2.18
N ASP A 317 8.10 -24.94 1.14
CA ASP A 317 9.57 -25.01 1.19
C ASP A 317 10.13 -23.64 0.78
N ARG A 318 10.97 -23.07 1.65
CA ARG A 318 11.55 -21.75 1.47
C ARG A 318 12.33 -21.64 0.15
N GLY A 319 13.16 -22.66 -0.14
CA GLY A 319 14.03 -22.64 -1.32
C GLY A 319 13.23 -22.66 -2.63
N LEU A 320 12.17 -23.47 -2.69
CA LEU A 320 11.30 -23.56 -3.87
C LEU A 320 10.54 -22.24 -4.10
N ILE A 321 9.94 -21.68 -3.04
CA ILE A 321 9.17 -20.43 -3.14
C ILE A 321 10.09 -19.28 -3.53
N HIS A 322 11.24 -19.14 -2.87
CA HIS A 322 12.24 -18.12 -3.19
C HIS A 322 12.78 -18.28 -4.61
N GLY A 323 12.97 -19.52 -5.09
CA GLY A 323 13.43 -19.81 -6.44
C GLY A 323 12.49 -19.23 -7.50
N ILE A 324 11.19 -19.50 -7.38
CA ILE A 324 10.19 -18.96 -8.32
C ILE A 324 10.18 -17.43 -8.30
N ILE A 325 10.14 -16.81 -7.11
CA ILE A 325 10.12 -15.34 -7.02
C ILE A 325 11.37 -14.73 -7.68
N ARG A 326 12.56 -15.28 -7.40
CA ARG A 326 13.81 -14.82 -8.03
C ARG A 326 13.77 -14.96 -9.54
N GLU A 327 13.29 -16.11 -10.05
CA GLU A 327 13.18 -16.37 -11.48
C GLU A 327 12.37 -15.29 -12.21
N TYR A 328 11.24 -14.85 -11.62
CA TYR A 328 10.43 -13.80 -12.21
C TYR A 328 11.17 -12.46 -12.34
N PHE A 329 11.97 -12.08 -11.34
CA PHE A 329 12.72 -10.82 -11.36
C PHE A 329 14.01 -10.92 -12.20
N GLU A 330 14.79 -11.99 -12.05
CA GLU A 330 16.08 -12.17 -12.73
C GLU A 330 15.92 -12.37 -14.24
N ASN A 331 14.89 -13.13 -14.66
CA ASN A 331 14.54 -13.31 -16.06
C ASN A 331 13.73 -12.14 -16.64
N LYS A 332 13.51 -11.08 -15.87
CA LYS A 332 12.73 -9.91 -16.27
C LYS A 332 11.30 -10.25 -16.74
N LEU A 333 10.71 -11.30 -16.19
CA LEU A 333 9.31 -11.63 -16.39
C LEU A 333 8.40 -10.62 -15.69
N ILE A 334 8.90 -9.97 -14.63
CA ILE A 334 8.28 -8.85 -13.95
C ILE A 334 9.30 -7.75 -13.68
N THR A 335 8.87 -6.51 -13.77
CA THR A 335 9.64 -5.36 -13.28
C THR A 335 8.72 -4.46 -12.45
N ILE A 336 9.16 -4.12 -11.25
CA ILE A 336 8.47 -3.23 -10.34
C ILE A 336 9.41 -2.08 -10.03
N PRO A 337 9.10 -0.83 -10.46
CA PRO A 337 9.99 0.30 -10.27
C PRO A 337 10.36 0.52 -8.80
N GLY A 338 11.65 0.42 -8.50
CA GLY A 338 12.19 0.63 -7.15
C GLY A 338 11.98 -0.52 -6.18
N MET A 339 11.58 -1.71 -6.64
CA MET A 339 11.54 -2.95 -5.86
C MET A 339 12.34 -4.05 -6.54
N GLY A 340 12.94 -4.92 -5.72
CA GLY A 340 13.62 -6.14 -6.15
C GLY A 340 12.95 -7.39 -5.59
N PHE A 341 13.48 -8.55 -5.94
CA PHE A 341 12.97 -9.82 -5.42
C PHE A 341 13.07 -9.90 -3.89
N GLU A 342 14.07 -9.27 -3.27
CA GLU A 342 14.27 -9.27 -1.82
C GLU A 342 13.06 -8.70 -1.06
N ASP A 343 12.38 -7.68 -1.63
CA ASP A 343 11.18 -7.09 -1.05
C ASP A 343 10.00 -8.07 -1.03
N PHE A 344 10.01 -9.07 -1.91
CA PHE A 344 9.01 -10.13 -1.99
C PHE A 344 9.39 -11.36 -1.14
N LEU A 345 10.69 -11.61 -0.92
CA LEU A 345 11.14 -12.73 -0.09
C LEU A 345 10.83 -12.50 1.40
N LYS A 346 10.97 -11.27 1.90
CA LYS A 346 10.73 -10.93 3.32
C LYS A 346 9.32 -11.30 3.79
N PRO A 347 8.22 -10.89 3.12
CA PRO A 347 6.88 -11.31 3.55
C PRO A 347 6.65 -12.82 3.43
N VAL A 348 7.28 -13.50 2.49
CA VAL A 348 7.21 -14.98 2.40
C VAL A 348 7.88 -15.62 3.61
N ASP A 349 9.06 -15.16 4.00
CA ASP A 349 9.76 -15.67 5.19
C ASP A 349 8.93 -15.46 6.46
N GLN A 350 8.26 -14.34 6.61
CA GLN A 350 7.32 -14.08 7.72
C GLN A 350 6.14 -15.06 7.70
N ILE A 351 5.57 -15.37 6.52
CA ILE A 351 4.49 -16.36 6.40
C ILE A 351 4.97 -17.74 6.82
N LEU A 352 6.14 -18.17 6.36
CA LEU A 352 6.69 -19.47 6.73
C LEU A 352 6.95 -19.58 8.23
N GLN A 353 7.42 -18.51 8.88
CA GLN A 353 7.54 -18.45 10.34
C GLN A 353 6.17 -18.59 11.03
N LYS A 354 5.13 -17.89 10.57
CA LYS A 354 3.78 -18.00 11.12
C LYS A 354 3.19 -19.40 10.97
N ILE A 355 3.46 -20.05 9.84
CA ILE A 355 3.06 -21.46 9.62
C ILE A 355 3.76 -22.38 10.62
N ALA A 356 5.07 -22.20 10.84
CA ALA A 356 5.83 -22.97 11.82
C ALA A 356 5.28 -22.77 13.26
N ILE A 357 4.88 -21.53 13.62
CA ILE A 357 4.24 -21.25 14.91
C ILE A 357 2.94 -22.05 15.08
N SER A 358 2.17 -22.26 14.01
CA SER A 358 0.93 -23.04 14.07
C SER A 358 1.12 -24.52 14.35
N GLU A 359 2.34 -25.04 14.30
CA GLU A 359 2.68 -26.42 14.69
C GLU A 359 2.69 -26.63 16.23
N TYR A 360 2.68 -25.52 17.00
CA TYR A 360 2.59 -25.51 18.48
C TYR A 360 1.14 -25.38 18.98
N ASP A 361 0.16 -25.85 18.24
CA ASP A 361 -1.28 -25.80 18.54
C ASP A 361 -1.84 -24.36 18.69
N ILE A 362 -1.12 -23.37 18.14
CA ILE A 362 -1.58 -21.98 18.07
C ILE A 362 -2.45 -21.82 16.82
N PRO A 363 -3.72 -21.36 16.97
CA PRO A 363 -4.59 -21.12 15.81
C PRO A 363 -3.97 -20.14 14.80
N ILE A 364 -4.22 -20.36 13.49
CA ILE A 364 -3.63 -19.52 12.44
C ILE A 364 -4.02 -18.04 12.60
N GLU A 365 -5.23 -17.77 13.04
CA GLU A 365 -5.69 -16.40 13.35
C GLU A 365 -4.82 -15.72 14.42
N HIS A 366 -4.32 -16.48 15.40
CA HIS A 366 -3.35 -15.99 16.39
C HIS A 366 -1.94 -15.92 15.81
N CYS A 367 -1.53 -16.88 14.96
CA CYS A 367 -0.23 -16.82 14.29
C CYS A 367 -0.09 -15.56 13.42
N ASN A 368 -1.17 -15.08 12.80
CA ASN A 368 -1.17 -13.82 12.05
C ASN A 368 -0.83 -12.60 12.90
N LYS A 369 -1.11 -12.66 14.19
CA LYS A 369 -0.82 -11.60 15.18
C LYS A 369 0.55 -11.76 15.85
N ILE A 370 1.38 -12.74 15.42
CA ILE A 370 2.72 -12.98 15.94
C ILE A 370 3.75 -12.68 14.85
N SER A 371 4.74 -11.88 15.19
CA SER A 371 5.91 -11.60 14.36
C SER A 371 7.18 -11.96 15.12
N VAL A 372 8.19 -12.45 14.41
CA VAL A 372 9.46 -12.88 15.02
C VAL A 372 10.62 -12.18 14.31
N THR A 373 11.60 -11.69 15.06
CA THR A 373 12.80 -11.04 14.53
C THR A 373 14.06 -11.66 15.13
N ASN A 374 15.14 -11.71 14.35
CA ASN A 374 16.49 -12.17 14.75
C ASN A 374 16.55 -13.59 15.31
N GLY A 375 15.63 -14.48 14.89
CA GLY A 375 15.61 -15.87 15.31
C GLY A 375 14.32 -16.57 14.91
N THR A 376 14.06 -17.73 15.44
CA THR A 376 12.81 -18.48 15.29
C THR A 376 11.98 -18.44 16.57
N PHE A 377 10.67 -18.62 16.45
CA PHE A 377 9.77 -18.69 17.60
C PHE A 377 10.21 -19.76 18.61
N GLU A 378 10.62 -20.92 18.09
CA GLU A 378 11.08 -22.05 18.90
C GLU A 378 12.38 -21.73 19.66
N GLU A 379 13.39 -21.19 18.96
CA GLU A 379 14.68 -20.82 19.57
C GLU A 379 14.48 -19.79 20.69
N ILE A 380 13.68 -18.75 20.43
CA ILE A 380 13.43 -17.69 21.40
C ILE A 380 12.73 -18.23 22.65
N LEU A 381 11.71 -19.09 22.50
CA LEU A 381 11.02 -19.66 23.67
C LEU A 381 11.87 -20.71 24.41
N LYS A 382 12.74 -21.47 23.72
CA LYS A 382 13.71 -22.36 24.36
C LYS A 382 14.71 -21.60 25.23
N ASP A 383 15.05 -20.39 24.83
CA ASP A 383 16.01 -19.52 25.52
C ASP A 383 15.39 -18.78 26.71
N GLU A 384 14.12 -19.05 27.01
CA GLU A 384 13.36 -18.46 28.12
C GLU A 384 13.44 -16.92 28.17
N PRO A 385 12.70 -16.18 27.33
CA PRO A 385 12.76 -14.74 27.25
C PRO A 385 12.64 -14.07 28.62
N SER A 386 13.59 -13.21 28.96
CA SER A 386 13.65 -12.54 30.28
C SER A 386 13.15 -11.11 30.29
N LEU A 387 12.74 -10.59 29.12
CA LEU A 387 12.28 -9.21 28.94
C LEU A 387 10.88 -9.18 28.31
N LEU A 388 9.96 -8.38 28.88
CA LEU A 388 8.64 -8.12 28.33
C LEU A 388 8.51 -6.61 28.07
N LEU A 389 8.28 -6.24 26.80
CA LEU A 389 8.07 -4.86 26.35
C LEU A 389 6.59 -4.60 26.09
N LEU A 390 6.03 -3.56 26.70
CA LEU A 390 4.62 -3.21 26.63
C LEU A 390 4.45 -1.79 26.09
N PRO A 391 3.44 -1.52 25.24
CA PRO A 391 3.25 -0.19 24.68
C PRO A 391 2.54 0.74 25.68
N TYR A 392 3.02 1.96 25.84
CA TYR A 392 2.40 2.94 26.74
C TYR A 392 0.97 3.31 26.33
N CYS A 393 0.66 3.25 25.03
CA CYS A 393 -0.65 3.59 24.47
C CYS A 393 -1.78 2.70 25.01
N SER A 394 -1.47 1.51 25.52
CA SER A 394 -2.46 0.62 26.16
C SER A 394 -2.67 0.89 27.67
N LYS A 395 -2.04 1.92 28.24
CA LYS A 395 -2.39 2.42 29.56
C LYS A 395 -3.62 3.32 29.47
N LEU A 396 -4.42 3.38 30.54
CA LEU A 396 -5.53 4.34 30.61
C LEU A 396 -5.06 5.77 30.30
N THR A 397 -5.89 6.54 29.59
CA THR A 397 -5.62 7.94 29.27
C THR A 397 -5.43 8.79 30.55
N THR A 398 -6.09 8.41 31.65
CA THR A 398 -6.04 9.05 32.97
C THR A 398 -4.94 8.50 33.88
N CYS A 399 -4.08 7.58 33.39
CA CYS A 399 -3.05 6.96 34.21
C CYS A 399 -1.88 7.94 34.48
N GLU A 400 -1.55 8.22 35.72
CA GLU A 400 -0.40 9.08 36.12
C GLU A 400 0.95 8.53 35.60
N LEU A 401 1.02 7.22 35.33
CA LEU A 401 2.21 6.56 34.78
C LEU A 401 2.12 6.29 33.27
N ARG A 402 1.16 6.93 32.58
CA ARG A 402 0.95 6.66 31.14
C ARG A 402 2.24 6.83 30.34
N TYR A 403 2.91 7.93 30.51
CA TYR A 403 4.14 8.27 29.78
C TYR A 403 5.43 7.90 30.55
N LYS A 404 5.36 6.88 31.41
CA LYS A 404 6.51 6.39 32.19
C LYS A 404 6.74 4.89 31.93
N LYS A 405 8.00 4.46 32.07
CA LYS A 405 8.43 3.07 31.83
C LYS A 405 7.84 2.05 32.82
N GLY A 406 7.36 2.48 33.97
CA GLY A 406 6.83 1.62 35.04
C GLY A 406 5.30 1.48 35.01
N CYS A 407 4.81 0.49 35.79
CA CYS A 407 3.39 0.27 36.08
C CYS A 407 3.20 -0.18 37.52
N ARG A 408 2.10 0.27 38.17
CA ARG A 408 1.72 -0.17 39.53
C ARG A 408 0.91 -1.47 39.55
N ALA A 409 0.63 -2.06 38.36
CA ALA A 409 -0.20 -3.24 38.20
C ALA A 409 -1.56 -3.15 38.91
N CYS A 410 -2.23 -2.00 38.79
CA CYS A 410 -3.47 -1.70 39.51
C CYS A 410 -4.73 -2.40 38.96
N GLY A 411 -4.60 -3.17 37.88
CA GLY A 411 -5.69 -3.94 37.26
C GLY A 411 -6.73 -3.13 36.48
N LYS A 412 -6.51 -1.81 36.30
CA LYS A 412 -7.48 -0.92 35.62
C LYS A 412 -7.37 -0.91 34.08
N CYS A 413 -6.32 -1.50 33.52
CA CYS A 413 -6.08 -1.60 32.07
C CYS A 413 -5.30 -2.88 31.74
N THR A 414 -5.26 -3.24 30.45
CA THR A 414 -4.57 -4.45 29.98
C THR A 414 -3.06 -4.46 30.30
N ILE A 415 -2.42 -3.29 30.38
CA ILE A 415 -1.01 -3.18 30.81
C ILE A 415 -0.80 -3.69 32.23
N GLY A 416 -1.70 -3.38 33.16
CA GLY A 416 -1.60 -3.88 34.54
C GLY A 416 -1.62 -5.41 34.60
N THR A 417 -2.51 -6.03 33.86
CA THR A 417 -2.62 -7.50 33.75
C THR A 417 -1.39 -8.11 33.07
N ALA A 418 -0.95 -7.55 31.94
CA ALA A 418 0.25 -8.01 31.23
C ALA A 418 1.52 -7.88 32.10
N TRP A 419 1.59 -6.81 32.91
CA TRP A 419 2.68 -6.61 33.87
C TRP A 419 2.74 -7.73 34.91
N GLU A 420 1.58 -8.13 35.46
CA GLU A 420 1.49 -9.26 36.39
C GLU A 420 1.85 -10.60 35.73
N MET A 421 1.48 -10.80 34.46
CA MET A 421 1.89 -12.00 33.70
C MET A 421 3.41 -12.05 33.58
N GLY A 422 4.06 -10.94 33.19
CA GLY A 422 5.52 -10.84 33.12
C GLY A 422 6.19 -11.15 34.47
N ARG A 423 5.64 -10.58 35.56
CA ARG A 423 6.13 -10.82 36.93
C ARG A 423 6.04 -12.30 37.34
N LYS A 424 4.92 -12.96 37.02
CA LYS A 424 4.74 -14.40 37.29
C LYS A 424 5.78 -15.26 36.55
N LYS A 425 6.17 -14.83 35.35
CA LYS A 425 7.22 -15.49 34.52
C LYS A 425 8.64 -14.99 34.87
N LYS A 426 8.81 -14.18 35.90
CA LYS A 426 10.09 -13.59 36.31
C LYS A 426 10.76 -12.74 35.23
N MET A 427 9.99 -12.20 34.30
CA MET A 427 10.48 -11.32 33.24
C MET A 427 10.61 -9.88 33.74
N LYS A 428 11.67 -9.20 33.31
CA LYS A 428 11.77 -7.74 33.46
C LYS A 428 10.74 -7.10 32.52
N THR A 429 9.77 -6.37 33.07
CA THR A 429 8.73 -5.72 32.28
C THR A 429 8.99 -4.22 32.18
N VAL A 430 8.89 -3.66 30.97
CA VAL A 430 9.13 -2.24 30.67
C VAL A 430 8.04 -1.74 29.73
N CYS A 431 7.48 -0.54 30.03
CA CYS A 431 6.62 0.15 29.07
C CYS A 431 7.48 1.04 28.17
N ILE A 432 7.28 0.93 26.88
CA ILE A 432 7.92 1.73 25.85
C ILE A 432 7.06 2.96 25.57
N VAL A 433 7.67 4.14 25.53
CA VAL A 433 6.95 5.42 25.39
C VAL A 433 7.20 6.13 24.07
N SER A 434 8.25 5.77 23.32
CA SER A 434 8.53 6.28 21.97
C SER A 434 9.36 5.26 21.18
N PHE A 435 9.61 5.54 19.91
CA PHE A 435 10.49 4.68 19.07
C PHE A 435 11.95 4.76 19.56
N GLU A 436 12.45 5.94 19.87
CA GLU A 436 13.79 6.15 20.39
C GLU A 436 14.00 5.41 21.72
N ASP A 437 12.98 5.44 22.58
CA ASP A 437 13.00 4.72 23.85
C ASP A 437 13.05 3.18 23.64
N LEU A 438 12.33 2.66 22.64
CA LEU A 438 12.42 1.26 22.26
C LEU A 438 13.84 0.89 21.80
N TRP A 439 14.40 1.69 20.91
CA TRP A 439 15.73 1.46 20.35
C TRP A 439 16.80 1.44 21.43
N GLU A 440 16.82 2.46 22.30
CA GLU A 440 17.74 2.54 23.42
C GLU A 440 17.58 1.36 24.40
N GLU A 441 16.32 0.96 24.71
CA GLU A 441 16.07 -0.12 25.66
C GLU A 441 16.52 -1.47 25.07
N LEU A 442 16.31 -1.75 23.78
CA LEU A 442 16.79 -2.97 23.13
C LEU A 442 18.32 -3.05 23.17
N LEU A 443 19.03 -1.99 22.78
CA LEU A 443 20.49 -1.95 22.81
C LEU A 443 21.03 -2.11 24.25
N LYS A 444 20.43 -1.41 25.21
CA LYS A 444 20.78 -1.49 26.62
C LYS A 444 20.57 -2.89 27.23
N MET A 445 19.46 -3.55 26.85
CA MET A 445 19.18 -4.90 27.34
C MET A 445 20.14 -5.93 26.72
N LYS A 446 20.43 -5.80 25.43
CA LYS A 446 21.44 -6.63 24.74
C LYS A 446 22.82 -6.47 25.42
N ALA A 447 23.25 -5.26 25.71
CA ALA A 447 24.51 -4.99 26.42
C ALA A 447 24.55 -5.56 27.85
N ARG A 448 23.39 -5.80 28.48
CA ARG A 448 23.26 -6.41 29.80
C ARG A 448 23.13 -7.94 29.76
N GLY A 449 23.29 -8.55 28.58
CA GLY A 449 23.24 -10.00 28.41
C GLY A 449 21.82 -10.59 28.32
N VAL A 450 20.81 -9.77 28.06
CA VAL A 450 19.47 -10.28 27.68
C VAL A 450 19.60 -10.93 26.32
N THR A 451 19.15 -12.19 26.23
CA THR A 451 19.28 -13.00 25.01
C THR A 451 18.07 -12.89 24.10
N SER A 452 16.89 -12.65 24.67
CA SER A 452 15.65 -12.55 23.91
C SER A 452 14.54 -11.79 24.66
N TYR A 453 13.49 -11.38 23.93
CA TYR A 453 12.36 -10.65 24.50
C TYR A 453 11.04 -11.06 23.88
N ILE A 454 9.94 -10.74 24.61
CA ILE A 454 8.58 -10.69 24.08
C ILE A 454 8.12 -9.24 24.13
N GLY A 455 7.49 -8.74 23.08
CA GLY A 455 6.97 -7.38 23.01
C GLY A 455 5.54 -7.34 22.48
N CYS A 456 4.80 -6.29 22.82
CA CYS A 456 3.50 -6.00 22.25
C CYS A 456 3.57 -4.70 21.47
N CYS A 457 3.18 -4.71 20.21
CA CYS A 457 3.07 -3.51 19.37
C CYS A 457 2.05 -3.74 18.27
N CYS A 458 1.50 -2.66 17.70
CA CYS A 458 0.57 -2.79 16.58
C CYS A 458 1.28 -3.24 15.29
N GLN A 459 0.55 -3.96 14.44
CA GLN A 459 1.06 -4.45 13.16
C GLN A 459 1.63 -3.32 12.25
N PRO A 460 0.99 -2.13 12.11
CA PRO A 460 1.57 -1.05 11.33
C PRO A 460 2.93 -0.56 11.85
N PHE A 461 3.11 -0.51 13.18
CA PHE A 461 4.40 -0.16 13.78
C PHE A 461 5.47 -1.21 13.44
N PHE A 462 5.13 -2.49 13.61
CA PHE A 462 6.05 -3.57 13.25
C PHE A 462 6.44 -3.51 11.76
N THR A 463 5.45 -3.42 10.86
CA THR A 463 5.69 -3.38 9.41
C THR A 463 6.60 -2.22 9.00
N LYS A 464 6.45 -1.07 9.67
CA LYS A 464 7.28 0.12 9.41
C LYS A 464 8.72 -0.03 9.90
N HIS A 465 8.93 -0.74 11.01
CA HIS A 465 10.20 -0.79 11.75
C HIS A 465 10.86 -2.18 11.76
N VAL A 466 10.42 -3.11 10.90
CA VAL A 466 10.98 -4.47 10.88
C VAL A 466 12.50 -4.45 10.68
N ASP A 467 13.01 -3.64 9.78
CA ASP A 467 14.46 -3.50 9.53
C ASP A 467 15.21 -2.93 10.74
N ASP A 468 14.57 -2.07 11.53
CA ASP A 468 15.17 -1.53 12.76
C ASP A 468 15.26 -2.60 13.85
N PHE A 469 14.21 -3.43 14.01
CA PHE A 469 14.26 -4.60 14.91
C PHE A 469 15.35 -5.58 14.49
N GLU A 470 15.51 -5.85 13.19
CA GLU A 470 16.58 -6.71 12.66
C GLU A 470 17.97 -6.13 12.97
N LYS A 471 18.17 -4.82 12.76
CA LYS A 471 19.44 -4.12 13.07
C LYS A 471 19.78 -4.09 14.55
N ALA A 472 18.79 -4.03 15.44
CA ALA A 472 19.03 -4.14 16.89
C ALA A 472 19.67 -5.49 17.25
N GLY A 473 19.37 -6.53 16.47
CA GLY A 473 20.01 -7.84 16.57
C GLY A 473 19.73 -8.55 17.90
N LEU A 474 18.60 -8.24 18.56
CA LEU A 474 18.11 -8.95 19.75
C LEU A 474 16.92 -9.82 19.34
N PRO A 475 16.98 -11.16 19.52
CA PRO A 475 15.88 -12.06 19.21
C PRO A 475 14.58 -11.67 19.93
N GLY A 476 13.47 -11.56 19.19
CA GLY A 476 12.21 -11.12 19.76
C GLY A 476 10.96 -11.72 19.15
N ILE A 477 9.95 -11.93 19.98
CA ILE A 477 8.58 -12.27 19.58
C ILE A 477 7.72 -11.05 19.82
N LEU A 478 7.05 -10.57 18.78
CA LEU A 478 6.19 -9.39 18.83
C LEU A 478 4.74 -9.80 18.61
N LEU A 479 3.87 -9.35 19.50
CA LEU A 479 2.46 -9.67 19.55
C LEU A 479 1.65 -8.44 19.17
N ASP A 480 0.74 -8.60 18.23
CA ASP A 480 -0.17 -7.53 17.82
C ASP A 480 -1.15 -7.17 18.95
N ILE A 481 -1.55 -5.92 19.00
CA ILE A 481 -2.51 -5.40 19.96
C ILE A 481 -3.93 -5.47 19.41
N ASP A 482 -4.91 -5.54 20.32
CA ASP A 482 -6.33 -5.49 19.97
C ASP A 482 -6.84 -4.06 20.18
N SER A 483 -7.20 -3.40 19.14
CA SER A 483 -7.98 -2.15 19.09
C SER A 483 -7.49 -1.21 18.00
N THR A 484 -8.20 -0.13 17.79
CA THR A 484 -7.82 0.95 16.88
C THR A 484 -6.49 1.57 17.29
N THR A 485 -5.53 1.57 16.38
CA THR A 485 -4.16 2.00 16.62
C THR A 485 -3.94 3.48 16.34
N CYS A 486 -2.82 4.04 16.79
CA CYS A 486 -2.45 5.42 16.46
C CYS A 486 -2.24 5.63 14.95
N TYR A 487 -1.91 4.57 14.21
CA TYR A 487 -1.81 4.61 12.75
C TYR A 487 -3.18 4.71 12.08
N GLU A 488 -4.16 3.96 12.58
CA GLU A 488 -5.55 4.03 12.11
C GLU A 488 -6.24 5.34 12.49
N LEU A 489 -5.72 6.03 13.51
CA LEU A 489 -6.16 7.35 13.95
C LEU A 489 -5.33 8.50 13.36
N ASP A 490 -4.37 8.22 12.47
CA ASP A 490 -3.36 9.16 11.94
C ASP A 490 -2.63 9.99 13.04
N GLN A 491 -2.48 9.38 14.20
CA GLN A 491 -1.79 9.98 15.36
C GLN A 491 -0.42 9.31 15.60
N ALA A 492 0.18 8.74 14.56
CA ALA A 492 1.48 8.08 14.68
C ALA A 492 2.58 9.03 15.16
N LYS A 493 2.59 10.29 14.71
CA LYS A 493 3.54 11.32 15.19
C LYS A 493 3.40 11.56 16.70
N ASP A 494 2.15 11.65 17.20
CA ASP A 494 1.88 11.81 18.63
C ASP A 494 2.32 10.58 19.43
N ALA A 495 2.14 9.39 18.86
CA ALA A 495 2.59 8.15 19.49
C ALA A 495 4.12 8.06 19.55
N TYR A 496 4.83 8.45 18.48
CA TYR A 496 6.29 8.53 18.48
C TYR A 496 6.83 9.55 19.48
N ALA A 497 6.15 10.70 19.61
CA ALA A 497 6.48 11.73 20.58
C ALA A 497 6.06 11.37 22.03
N GLY A 498 5.38 10.23 22.24
CA GLY A 498 4.87 9.84 23.55
C GLY A 498 3.68 10.69 24.03
N THR A 499 2.89 11.27 23.13
CA THR A 499 1.76 12.17 23.45
C THR A 499 0.40 11.65 22.97
N PHE A 500 0.34 10.41 22.47
CA PHE A 500 -0.89 9.80 21.97
C PHE A 500 -2.01 9.79 23.02
N SER A 501 -3.16 10.39 22.69
CA SER A 501 -4.23 10.68 23.65
C SER A 501 -5.33 9.62 23.72
N SER A 502 -5.43 8.71 22.72
CA SER A 502 -6.38 7.59 22.75
C SER A 502 -5.79 6.37 23.48
N GLN A 503 -6.59 5.35 23.69
CA GLN A 503 -6.17 4.13 24.37
C GLN A 503 -6.29 2.93 23.43
N THR A 504 -5.24 2.09 23.46
CA THR A 504 -5.23 0.77 22.81
C THR A 504 -5.33 -0.35 23.87
N GLU A 505 -5.37 -1.61 23.43
CA GLU A 505 -5.44 -2.75 24.34
C GLU A 505 -4.45 -3.83 23.95
N VAL A 506 -3.72 -4.36 24.94
CA VAL A 506 -2.88 -5.56 24.74
C VAL A 506 -3.78 -6.78 24.61
N ASN A 507 -3.53 -7.61 23.62
CA ASN A 507 -4.18 -8.91 23.47
C ASN A 507 -3.67 -9.87 24.56
N LEU A 508 -4.40 -9.93 25.68
CA LEU A 508 -4.00 -10.71 26.85
C LEU A 508 -4.07 -12.22 26.61
N ASP A 509 -5.03 -12.69 25.79
CA ASP A 509 -5.18 -14.11 25.47
C ASP A 509 -4.01 -14.59 24.61
N LEU A 510 -3.60 -13.80 23.62
CA LEU A 510 -2.44 -14.09 22.80
C LEU A 510 -1.15 -14.08 23.64
N LEU A 511 -0.97 -13.06 24.48
CA LEU A 511 0.19 -12.97 25.37
C LEU A 511 0.23 -14.17 26.31
N ASN A 512 -0.89 -14.55 26.91
CA ASN A 512 -0.98 -15.73 27.78
C ASN A 512 -0.65 -17.04 27.03
N THR A 513 -1.17 -17.17 25.81
CA THR A 513 -0.87 -18.34 24.95
C THR A 513 0.63 -18.47 24.71
N VAL A 514 1.28 -17.39 24.24
CA VAL A 514 2.71 -17.41 23.93
C VAL A 514 3.57 -17.65 25.19
N LEU A 515 3.25 -16.99 26.31
CA LEU A 515 3.97 -17.18 27.58
C LEU A 515 3.86 -18.62 28.16
N ASN A 516 2.85 -19.39 27.77
CA ASN A 516 2.61 -20.76 28.25
C ASN A 516 2.83 -21.81 27.16
N THR A 517 3.27 -21.44 25.96
CA THR A 517 3.61 -22.41 24.90
C THR A 517 4.85 -23.22 25.30
N ASP A 518 4.71 -24.54 25.30
CA ASP A 518 5.81 -25.47 25.60
C ASP A 518 6.43 -25.98 24.28
N VAL A 519 7.52 -25.32 23.86
CA VAL A 519 8.26 -25.71 22.65
C VAL A 519 9.19 -26.93 22.85
N ARG A 520 9.31 -27.46 24.06
CA ARG A 520 10.12 -28.66 24.36
C ARG A 520 9.36 -29.94 24.05
N ARG A 521 8.05 -29.85 23.80
CA ARG A 521 7.18 -30.97 23.42
C ARG A 521 7.10 -31.20 21.91
N SER A 522 8.04 -30.68 21.11
CA SER A 522 8.02 -30.93 19.68
C SER A 522 8.10 -32.43 19.38
N ARG A 523 7.13 -32.88 18.60
CA ARG A 523 6.95 -34.29 18.12
C ARG A 523 8.05 -34.72 17.17
#